data_d694a240c32e4f05b23abee05204770c
#
_entry.id   d694a240c32e4f05b23abee05204770c
#
_cell.length_a   1.000
_cell.length_b   1.000
_cell.length_c   1.000
_cell.angle_alpha   90.00
_cell.angle_beta   90.00
_cell.angle_gamma   90.00
#
_symmetry.space_group_name_H-M   'P 1'
#
loop_
_entity.id
_entity.type
_entity.pdbx_description
1 polymer ?
#
loop_
_entity_poly.entity_id
_entity_poly.type
_entity_poly.pdbx_seq_one_letter_code
_entity_poly.pdbx_strand_id
1 'polypeptide(L)'
;MGDGAPRWFAFTFTLHGGDLNHLFGIFYLTMVVIPAGSRIGALWQQRMDALREYDVIRDGNVFATSLSRSYVLTSEYDQAHSHLARLIRQYEGLPLDTIFSGREIENDRGACLVIESRHPLPGTAIDTEQFTREILADLTLVRGIGPITQGRLKARGYATIADLMQHPKFRLPAIGVLDRLSGGDSSDIMELVGSRHARSHPLVLGTAGFHQPDDYVFLDIETMGLFSRPIILFGIGMIESRNLTVRQYLIRDIEEEQAALVAACDHLAGERPALITFNGKSFDLPYLQDRLAYYGMASSARLPHFDILHFCRRRWKGQVPSLRLAALEQEILGIRRDNDIPGQMVPEFYDTYLRTKNCGPLVPIIDHNRQDVVSLALLFFHLLGESYGCC
;
A
#
# COMPACT_ATOMS: atom_id res chain seq x y z
N MET A 1 -7.04 6.41 -45.51
CA MET A 1 -8.50 6.56 -45.54
C MET A 1 -9.11 5.29 -45.02
N GLY A 2 -9.66 5.27 -43.83
CA GLY A 2 -10.26 4.13 -43.16
C GLY A 2 -10.91 4.59 -41.86
N ASP A 3 -12.19 5.01 -42.00
CA ASP A 3 -13.01 5.50 -40.90
C ASP A 3 -13.26 4.42 -39.88
N GLY A 4 -12.83 4.65 -38.64
CA GLY A 4 -13.14 3.85 -37.46
C GLY A 4 -14.31 4.49 -36.68
N ALA A 5 -15.55 4.16 -37.04
CA ALA A 5 -16.73 4.60 -36.29
C ALA A 5 -16.83 3.82 -34.93
N PRO A 6 -17.25 4.47 -33.84
CA PRO A 6 -17.41 3.83 -32.54
C PRO A 6 -18.58 2.84 -32.56
N ARG A 7 -18.34 1.62 -32.06
CA ARG A 7 -19.37 0.59 -31.88
C ARG A 7 -20.28 0.94 -30.70
N TRP A 8 -21.54 1.12 -31.00
CA TRP A 8 -22.62 1.33 -30.02
C TRP A 8 -23.12 -0.03 -29.51
N PHE A 9 -23.17 -0.21 -28.22
CA PHE A 9 -23.91 -1.31 -27.60
C PHE A 9 -25.21 -0.75 -27.03
N ALA A 10 -26.34 -1.17 -27.60
CA ALA A 10 -27.69 -0.89 -27.09
C ALA A 10 -28.09 -2.01 -26.13
N PHE A 11 -28.42 -1.67 -24.89
CA PHE A 11 -29.08 -2.56 -23.94
C PHE A 11 -30.56 -2.21 -23.88
N THR A 12 -31.40 -3.16 -24.24
CA THR A 12 -32.85 -3.04 -24.13
C THR A 12 -33.28 -3.60 -22.77
N PHE A 13 -33.86 -2.75 -21.92
CA PHE A 13 -34.52 -3.20 -20.69
C PHE A 13 -36.01 -3.31 -20.95
N THR A 14 -36.57 -4.52 -20.74
CA THR A 14 -38.00 -4.77 -20.77
C THR A 14 -38.55 -4.59 -19.35
N LEU A 15 -39.36 -3.55 -19.14
CA LEU A 15 -40.14 -3.39 -17.90
C LEU A 15 -41.51 -4.07 -18.09
N HIS A 16 -41.84 -5.00 -17.17
CA HIS A 16 -43.16 -5.58 -17.07
C HIS A 16 -43.98 -4.85 -15.99
N GLY A 17 -45.11 -4.32 -16.41
CA GLY A 17 -46.33 -4.23 -15.63
C GLY A 17 -46.66 -2.93 -14.90
N GLY A 18 -47.74 -2.23 -15.35
CA GLY A 18 -48.62 -1.49 -14.48
C GLY A 18 -48.82 0.01 -14.76
N ASP A 19 -49.95 0.31 -15.44
CA ASP A 19 -50.69 1.59 -15.46
C ASP A 19 -50.12 2.85 -16.07
N LEU A 20 -50.63 3.12 -17.26
CA LEU A 20 -50.63 4.38 -18.00
C LEU A 20 -51.62 5.37 -17.36
N ASN A 21 -51.15 6.55 -17.00
CA ASN A 21 -51.78 7.81 -17.41
C ASN A 21 -50.92 9.03 -17.01
N HIS A 22 -50.66 9.86 -18.06
CA HIS A 22 -50.21 11.25 -18.04
C HIS A 22 -48.81 11.57 -17.45
N LEU A 23 -47.82 11.74 -18.34
CA LEU A 23 -47.12 13.02 -18.54
C LEU A 23 -46.02 12.82 -19.61
N PHE A 24 -46.17 13.52 -20.74
CA PHE A 24 -45.10 13.72 -21.72
C PHE A 24 -44.02 14.62 -21.08
N GLY A 25 -42.96 14.01 -20.64
CA GLY A 25 -41.74 14.71 -20.26
C GLY A 25 -40.60 14.18 -21.12
N ILE A 26 -40.08 15.00 -22.02
CA ILE A 26 -38.89 14.68 -22.80
C ILE A 26 -37.70 14.72 -21.83
N PHE A 27 -37.26 13.54 -21.36
CA PHE A 27 -36.02 13.41 -20.64
C PHE A 27 -34.87 13.36 -21.64
N TYR A 28 -34.15 14.47 -21.78
CA TYR A 28 -32.79 14.45 -22.34
C TYR A 28 -31.88 13.73 -21.35
N LEU A 29 -31.60 12.44 -21.60
CA LEU A 29 -30.57 11.72 -20.88
C LEU A 29 -29.22 12.19 -21.42
N THR A 30 -28.63 13.18 -20.79
CA THR A 30 -27.24 13.57 -21.05
C THR A 30 -26.37 12.42 -20.55
N MET A 31 -25.92 11.55 -21.47
CA MET A 31 -24.88 10.57 -21.12
C MET A 31 -23.58 11.31 -20.86
N VAL A 32 -23.32 11.58 -19.59
CA VAL A 32 -22.01 11.97 -19.15
C VAL A 32 -21.13 10.72 -19.27
N VAL A 33 -20.21 10.72 -20.24
CA VAL A 33 -19.15 9.69 -20.31
C VAL A 33 -18.23 9.97 -19.14
N ILE A 34 -18.43 9.22 -18.06
CA ILE A 34 -17.56 9.27 -16.89
C ILE A 34 -16.29 8.50 -17.25
N PRO A 35 -15.09 9.11 -17.23
CA PRO A 35 -13.83 8.40 -17.46
C PRO A 35 -13.72 7.16 -16.57
N ALA A 36 -13.06 6.11 -17.06
CA ALA A 36 -12.91 4.83 -16.32
C ALA A 36 -12.34 5.04 -14.91
N GLY A 37 -11.42 5.99 -14.72
CA GLY A 37 -10.85 6.35 -13.43
C GLY A 37 -11.86 6.88 -12.41
N SER A 38 -12.87 7.65 -12.84
CA SER A 38 -13.92 8.14 -11.91
C SER A 38 -14.89 7.04 -11.49
N ARG A 39 -15.05 5.97 -12.30
CA ARG A 39 -15.82 4.78 -11.90
C ARG A 39 -15.09 3.95 -10.87
N ILE A 40 -13.78 3.81 -10.99
CA ILE A 40 -12.94 3.12 -10.00
C ILE A 40 -12.95 3.91 -8.70
N GLY A 41 -12.82 5.23 -8.76
CA GLY A 41 -12.92 6.12 -7.61
C GLY A 41 -14.26 6.01 -6.89
N ALA A 42 -15.39 6.00 -7.62
CA ALA A 42 -16.73 5.84 -7.04
C ALA A 42 -16.94 4.46 -6.40
N LEU A 43 -16.47 3.38 -7.05
CA LEU A 43 -16.49 2.02 -6.50
C LEU A 43 -15.61 1.92 -5.25
N TRP A 44 -14.53 2.65 -5.22
CA TRP A 44 -13.60 2.71 -4.09
C TRP A 44 -14.24 3.42 -2.90
N GLN A 45 -14.86 4.58 -3.14
CA GLN A 45 -15.60 5.32 -2.12
C GLN A 45 -16.74 4.48 -1.54
N GLN A 46 -17.52 3.80 -2.40
CA GLN A 46 -18.58 2.89 -1.97
C GLN A 46 -18.04 1.69 -1.16
N ARG A 47 -16.85 1.17 -1.51
CA ARG A 47 -16.17 0.12 -0.76
C ARG A 47 -15.64 0.63 0.58
N MET A 48 -15.13 1.85 0.63
CA MET A 48 -14.65 2.49 1.86
C MET A 48 -15.81 2.81 2.81
N ASP A 49 -16.94 3.28 2.30
CA ASP A 49 -18.15 3.54 3.08
C ASP A 49 -18.75 2.24 3.66
N ALA A 50 -18.57 1.11 2.96
CA ALA A 50 -19.02 -0.22 3.41
C ALA A 50 -18.07 -0.87 4.42
N LEU A 51 -16.81 -0.45 4.49
CA LEU A 51 -15.82 -0.98 5.41
C LEU A 51 -15.91 -0.30 6.78
N ARG A 52 -16.91 -0.70 7.58
CA ARG A 52 -17.01 -0.32 9.02
C ARG A 52 -15.79 -0.70 9.87
N GLU A 53 -14.80 -1.39 9.29
CA GLU A 53 -13.59 -1.84 9.98
C GLU A 53 -12.47 -0.80 10.06
N TYR A 54 -12.58 0.33 9.35
CA TYR A 54 -11.54 1.35 9.34
C TYR A 54 -11.86 2.48 10.32
N ASP A 55 -11.83 2.21 11.61
CA ASP A 55 -11.86 3.25 12.66
C ASP A 55 -10.70 4.26 12.50
N VAL A 56 -9.58 3.83 11.89
CA VAL A 56 -8.43 4.69 11.53
C VAL A 56 -8.82 5.77 10.52
N ILE A 57 -9.82 5.51 9.68
CA ILE A 57 -10.36 6.48 8.71
C ILE A 57 -11.33 7.45 9.39
N ARG A 58 -12.04 7.02 10.43
CA ARG A 58 -12.92 7.88 11.24
C ARG A 58 -12.17 8.93 12.04
N ASP A 59 -10.95 8.65 12.44
CA ASP A 59 -10.10 9.55 13.22
C ASP A 59 -9.41 10.65 12.40
N GLY A 60 -9.98 11.04 11.28
CA GLY A 60 -9.56 12.25 10.56
C GLY A 60 -8.40 12.07 9.62
N ASN A 61 -8.12 10.85 9.12
CA ASN A 61 -7.14 10.63 8.09
C ASN A 61 -7.71 10.71 6.68
N VAL A 62 -6.95 11.32 5.82
CA VAL A 62 -6.88 11.37 4.35
C VAL A 62 -8.19 11.21 3.56
N PHE A 63 -9.16 10.47 4.06
CA PHE A 63 -10.45 10.21 3.44
C PHE A 63 -11.63 10.98 4.03
N ALA A 64 -11.39 11.85 5.00
CA ALA A 64 -12.40 12.78 5.49
C ALA A 64 -12.61 13.89 4.46
N THR A 65 -12.91 13.51 3.24
CA THR A 65 -13.39 14.44 2.24
C THR A 65 -14.73 15.01 2.68
N SER A 66 -14.79 16.32 2.76
CA SER A 66 -15.98 17.20 2.66
C SER A 66 -17.24 16.86 3.45
N LEU A 67 -17.44 15.66 3.97
CA LEU A 67 -18.63 15.24 4.74
C LEU A 67 -18.42 15.18 6.24
N SER A 68 -17.21 15.17 6.74
CA SER A 68 -16.91 15.46 8.12
C SER A 68 -15.92 16.62 8.21
N ARG A 69 -16.46 17.82 8.40
CA ARG A 69 -15.76 18.99 8.92
C ARG A 69 -15.30 18.73 10.36
N SER A 70 -14.69 17.61 10.64
CA SER A 70 -14.32 17.28 11.99
C SER A 70 -12.91 16.77 12.03
N TYR A 71 -12.12 17.66 12.56
CA TYR A 71 -10.99 17.45 13.44
C TYR A 71 -9.64 17.12 12.77
N VAL A 72 -9.19 17.90 11.79
CA VAL A 72 -7.91 18.57 12.06
C VAL A 72 -8.29 19.57 13.14
N LEU A 73 -7.74 19.47 14.33
CA LEU A 73 -7.92 20.48 15.33
C LEU A 73 -7.58 21.79 14.63
N THR A 74 -8.41 22.82 14.77
CA THR A 74 -8.16 24.15 14.18
C THR A 74 -6.71 24.58 14.42
N SER A 75 -6.12 24.13 15.54
CA SER A 75 -4.74 24.33 15.91
C SER A 75 -3.70 23.63 15.00
N GLU A 76 -3.95 22.42 14.49
CA GLU A 76 -3.00 21.72 13.59
C GLU A 76 -3.03 22.36 12.20
N TYR A 77 -4.21 22.77 11.76
CA TYR A 77 -4.36 23.49 10.49
C TYR A 77 -3.67 24.85 10.54
N ASP A 78 -3.90 25.65 11.60
CA ASP A 78 -3.26 26.94 11.79
C ASP A 78 -1.72 26.82 11.93
N GLN A 79 -1.25 25.76 12.59
CA GLN A 79 0.18 25.45 12.67
C GLN A 79 0.77 25.11 11.32
N ALA A 80 0.10 24.30 10.51
CA ALA A 80 0.55 23.94 9.17
C ALA A 80 0.62 25.18 8.25
N HIS A 81 -0.36 26.07 8.28
CA HIS A 81 -0.31 27.33 7.52
C HIS A 81 0.80 28.27 8.00
N SER A 82 1.00 28.37 9.31
CA SER A 82 2.10 29.16 9.87
C SER A 82 3.47 28.57 9.46
N HIS A 83 3.55 27.24 9.41
CA HIS A 83 4.72 26.52 8.92
C HIS A 83 4.94 26.80 7.43
N LEU A 84 3.92 26.67 6.59
CA LEU A 84 3.98 26.96 5.16
C LEU A 84 4.49 28.39 4.89
N ALA A 85 3.92 29.38 5.59
CA ALA A 85 4.34 30.79 5.45
C ALA A 85 5.82 31.01 5.87
N ARG A 86 6.29 30.27 6.87
CA ARG A 86 7.71 30.30 7.30
C ARG A 86 8.61 29.68 6.24
N LEU A 87 8.24 28.53 5.68
CA LEU A 87 8.99 27.84 4.63
C LEU A 87 9.12 28.68 3.38
N ILE A 88 8.04 29.34 2.92
CA ILE A 88 8.09 30.22 1.76
C ILE A 88 9.14 31.34 1.95
N ARG A 89 9.19 31.97 3.14
CA ARG A 89 10.17 33.00 3.44
C ARG A 89 11.59 32.47 3.57
N GLN A 90 11.74 31.30 4.21
CA GLN A 90 13.05 30.70 4.47
C GLN A 90 13.75 30.25 3.18
N TYR A 91 12.98 29.78 2.19
CA TYR A 91 13.48 29.22 0.93
C TYR A 91 13.24 30.15 -0.27
N GLU A 92 12.96 31.42 -0.02
CA GLU A 92 12.74 32.41 -1.07
C GLU A 92 13.96 32.55 -1.97
N GLY A 93 13.75 32.36 -3.28
CA GLY A 93 14.81 32.48 -4.29
C GLY A 93 15.85 31.37 -4.30
N LEU A 94 15.72 30.36 -3.45
CA LEU A 94 16.63 29.21 -3.45
C LEU A 94 16.21 28.20 -4.52
N PRO A 95 17.11 27.77 -5.42
CA PRO A 95 16.81 26.75 -6.40
C PRO A 95 16.73 25.34 -5.76
N LEU A 96 16.01 24.45 -6.43
CA LEU A 96 15.71 23.12 -5.93
C LEU A 96 16.97 22.28 -5.63
N ASP A 97 17.97 22.35 -6.48
CA ASP A 97 19.25 21.64 -6.36
C ASP A 97 20.10 22.09 -5.18
N THR A 98 19.87 23.30 -4.69
CA THR A 98 20.50 23.80 -3.46
C THR A 98 19.86 23.21 -2.21
N ILE A 99 18.56 22.88 -2.28
CA ILE A 99 17.78 22.38 -1.14
C ILE A 99 17.87 20.86 -1.05
N PHE A 100 17.78 20.18 -2.18
CA PHE A 100 17.76 18.73 -2.26
C PHE A 100 18.93 18.21 -3.10
N SER A 101 19.73 17.32 -2.51
CA SER A 101 20.77 16.58 -3.23
C SER A 101 20.12 15.49 -4.10
N GLY A 102 19.46 15.90 -5.18
CA GLY A 102 18.81 15.01 -6.12
C GLY A 102 19.55 14.96 -7.46
N ARG A 103 19.21 13.96 -8.27
CA ARG A 103 19.64 13.88 -9.67
C ARG A 103 18.44 13.69 -10.58
N GLU A 104 18.51 14.26 -11.76
CA GLU A 104 17.52 14.00 -12.80
C GLU A 104 17.74 12.60 -13.38
N ILE A 105 16.67 11.86 -13.58
CA ILE A 105 16.66 10.61 -14.32
C ILE A 105 15.72 10.74 -15.50
N GLU A 106 16.08 10.14 -16.62
CA GLU A 106 15.33 10.17 -17.87
C GLU A 106 14.98 8.74 -18.30
N ASN A 107 13.78 8.56 -18.83
CA ASN A 107 13.30 7.32 -19.44
C ASN A 107 12.45 7.66 -20.69
N ASP A 108 11.88 6.66 -21.32
CA ASP A 108 11.06 6.81 -22.55
C ASP A 108 9.77 7.65 -22.37
N ARG A 109 9.45 8.04 -21.14
CA ARG A 109 8.27 8.83 -20.75
C ARG A 109 8.61 10.25 -20.29
N GLY A 110 9.88 10.61 -20.26
CA GLY A 110 10.35 11.90 -19.83
C GLY A 110 11.38 11.84 -18.71
N ALA A 111 11.48 12.93 -17.94
CA ALA A 111 12.40 13.05 -16.84
C ALA A 111 11.66 13.28 -15.52
N CYS A 112 12.27 12.90 -14.40
CA CYS A 112 11.85 13.26 -13.05
C CYS A 112 13.06 13.41 -12.13
N LEU A 113 12.85 14.01 -10.95
CA LEU A 113 13.91 14.15 -9.94
C LEU A 113 13.89 12.95 -9.01
N VAL A 114 15.06 12.31 -8.79
CA VAL A 114 15.24 11.33 -7.73
C VAL A 114 16.11 11.89 -6.62
N ILE A 115 15.64 11.77 -5.38
CA ILE A 115 16.36 12.10 -4.15
C ILE A 115 16.64 10.77 -3.45
N GLU A 116 17.90 10.52 -3.10
CA GLU A 116 18.31 9.29 -2.45
C GLU A 116 18.83 9.57 -1.04
N SER A 117 18.45 8.73 -0.08
CA SER A 117 18.96 8.76 1.28
C SER A 117 19.19 7.34 1.80
N ARG A 118 20.11 7.19 2.77
CA ARG A 118 20.45 5.89 3.35
C ARG A 118 20.23 5.92 4.85
N HIS A 119 19.59 4.86 5.35
CA HIS A 119 19.20 4.72 6.74
C HIS A 119 19.67 3.37 7.28
N PRO A 120 20.25 3.31 8.49
CA PRO A 120 20.62 2.04 9.08
C PRO A 120 19.37 1.22 9.42
N LEU A 121 19.41 -0.09 9.11
CA LEU A 121 18.39 -1.04 9.53
C LEU A 121 18.99 -2.00 10.56
N PRO A 122 18.47 -2.05 11.78
CA PRO A 122 18.85 -3.07 12.75
C PRO A 122 18.26 -4.42 12.33
N GLY A 123 19.10 -5.44 12.21
CA GLY A 123 18.73 -6.85 12.04
C GLY A 123 17.65 -7.14 11.00
N THR A 124 18.04 -7.62 9.83
CA THR A 124 17.10 -7.98 8.74
C THR A 124 16.94 -9.49 8.57
N ALA A 125 17.63 -10.28 9.39
CA ALA A 125 17.58 -11.75 9.31
C ALA A 125 16.31 -12.30 9.98
N ILE A 126 15.61 -13.18 9.26
CA ILE A 126 14.39 -13.84 9.75
C ILE A 126 14.75 -15.29 10.08
N ASP A 127 14.29 -15.80 11.23
CA ASP A 127 14.38 -17.23 11.55
C ASP A 127 13.38 -18.03 10.69
N THR A 128 13.82 -18.42 9.51
CA THR A 128 13.02 -19.25 8.60
C THR A 128 12.77 -20.66 9.13
N GLU A 129 13.59 -21.16 10.04
CA GLU A 129 13.38 -22.48 10.66
C GLU A 129 12.18 -22.45 11.60
N GLN A 130 12.04 -21.39 12.40
CA GLN A 130 10.88 -21.25 13.26
C GLN A 130 9.60 -21.16 12.43
N PHE A 131 9.57 -20.33 11.42
CA PHE A 131 8.43 -20.23 10.50
C PHE A 131 8.11 -21.59 9.85
N THR A 132 9.13 -22.31 9.36
CA THR A 132 8.95 -23.62 8.74
C THR A 132 8.37 -24.62 9.74
N ARG A 133 8.83 -24.64 11.00
CA ARG A 133 8.25 -25.50 12.04
C ARG A 133 6.79 -25.17 12.29
N GLU A 134 6.44 -23.89 12.38
CA GLU A 134 5.07 -23.45 12.66
C GLU A 134 4.10 -23.78 11.52
N ILE A 135 4.49 -23.50 10.27
CA ILE A 135 3.62 -23.78 9.12
C ILE A 135 3.42 -25.29 8.92
N LEU A 136 4.45 -26.09 9.11
CA LEU A 136 4.33 -27.55 9.03
C LEU A 136 3.51 -28.15 10.17
N ALA A 137 3.47 -27.52 11.35
CA ALA A 137 2.67 -27.95 12.48
C ALA A 137 1.17 -27.59 12.34
N ASP A 138 0.79 -26.77 11.37
CA ASP A 138 -0.60 -26.39 11.13
C ASP A 138 -1.27 -27.36 10.14
N LEU A 139 -1.81 -28.44 10.66
CA LEU A 139 -2.48 -29.45 9.83
C LEU A 139 -3.77 -28.93 9.20
N THR A 140 -4.32 -27.78 9.65
CA THR A 140 -5.55 -27.21 9.07
C THR A 140 -5.34 -26.70 7.65
N LEU A 141 -4.10 -26.47 7.23
CA LEU A 141 -3.74 -26.14 5.85
C LEU A 141 -4.07 -27.27 4.88
N VAL A 142 -4.12 -28.52 5.39
CA VAL A 142 -4.48 -29.70 4.60
C VAL A 142 -6.00 -29.76 4.42
N ARG A 143 -6.46 -29.87 3.18
CA ARG A 143 -7.89 -29.93 2.85
C ARG A 143 -8.59 -31.07 3.61
N GLY A 144 -9.70 -30.70 4.29
CA GLY A 144 -10.53 -31.66 5.04
C GLY A 144 -10.13 -31.82 6.51
N ILE A 145 -9.10 -31.07 6.96
CA ILE A 145 -8.71 -31.02 8.36
C ILE A 145 -9.16 -29.66 8.94
N GLY A 146 -10.05 -29.70 9.92
CA GLY A 146 -10.42 -28.56 10.75
C GLY A 146 -9.80 -28.67 12.15
N PRO A 147 -9.98 -27.66 13.03
CA PRO A 147 -9.34 -27.62 14.35
C PRO A 147 -9.57 -28.89 15.20
N ILE A 148 -10.79 -29.42 15.18
CA ILE A 148 -11.14 -30.65 15.94
C ILE A 148 -10.38 -31.87 15.37
N THR A 149 -10.32 -31.99 14.04
CA THR A 149 -9.62 -33.08 13.37
C THR A 149 -8.13 -32.97 13.60
N GLN A 150 -7.56 -31.76 13.53
CA GLN A 150 -6.18 -31.49 13.87
C GLN A 150 -5.84 -31.97 15.29
N GLY A 151 -6.65 -31.61 16.28
CA GLY A 151 -6.43 -32.06 17.68
C GLY A 151 -6.42 -33.58 17.80
N ARG A 152 -7.34 -34.27 17.12
CA ARG A 152 -7.38 -35.76 17.12
C ARG A 152 -6.19 -36.39 16.42
N LEU A 153 -5.70 -35.77 15.32
CA LEU A 153 -4.52 -36.27 14.61
C LEU A 153 -3.26 -36.06 15.42
N LYS A 154 -3.07 -34.88 16.03
CA LYS A 154 -1.94 -34.63 16.94
C LYS A 154 -1.92 -35.60 18.13
N ALA A 155 -3.06 -35.90 18.71
CA ALA A 155 -3.17 -36.93 19.80
C ALA A 155 -2.82 -38.34 19.32
N ARG A 156 -2.84 -38.61 18.00
CA ARG A 156 -2.44 -39.91 17.41
C ARG A 156 -1.00 -39.89 16.86
N GLY A 157 -0.23 -38.84 17.13
CA GLY A 157 1.17 -38.74 16.73
C GLY A 157 1.44 -38.04 15.40
N TYR A 158 0.41 -37.58 14.67
CA TYR A 158 0.60 -36.76 13.45
C TYR A 158 0.79 -35.31 13.87
N ALA A 159 1.99 -34.90 14.18
CA ALA A 159 2.33 -33.57 14.69
C ALA A 159 2.45 -32.53 13.57
N THR A 160 2.90 -32.95 12.38
CA THR A 160 3.20 -32.10 11.23
C THR A 160 2.48 -32.58 9.96
N ILE A 161 2.44 -31.70 8.96
CA ILE A 161 1.91 -32.03 7.61
C ILE A 161 2.73 -33.19 6.99
N ALA A 162 4.04 -33.25 7.27
CA ALA A 162 4.90 -34.33 6.78
C ALA A 162 4.49 -35.69 7.34
N ASP A 163 4.08 -35.77 8.60
CA ASP A 163 3.61 -37.02 9.22
C ASP A 163 2.37 -37.58 8.50
N LEU A 164 1.54 -36.69 7.96
CA LEU A 164 0.33 -37.05 7.22
C LEU A 164 0.61 -37.81 5.91
N MET A 165 1.84 -37.85 5.43
CA MET A 165 2.23 -38.69 4.29
C MET A 165 2.03 -40.18 4.60
N GLN A 166 1.98 -40.57 5.88
CA GLN A 166 1.69 -41.93 6.34
C GLN A 166 0.19 -42.16 6.62
N HIS A 167 -0.64 -41.10 6.54
CA HIS A 167 -2.07 -41.20 6.88
C HIS A 167 -2.91 -41.66 5.68
N PRO A 168 -3.73 -42.73 5.78
CA PRO A 168 -4.42 -43.31 4.64
C PRO A 168 -5.37 -42.35 3.93
N LYS A 169 -6.00 -41.43 4.65
CA LYS A 169 -6.97 -40.46 4.11
C LYS A 169 -6.34 -39.15 3.67
N PHE A 170 -5.32 -38.66 4.40
CA PHE A 170 -4.81 -37.28 4.20
C PHE A 170 -3.48 -37.22 3.45
N ARG A 171 -2.92 -38.36 3.04
CA ARG A 171 -1.65 -38.46 2.30
C ARG A 171 -1.61 -37.56 1.08
N LEU A 172 -2.53 -37.74 0.14
CA LEU A 172 -2.52 -36.97 -1.12
C LEU A 172 -2.74 -35.46 -0.89
N PRO A 173 -3.71 -35.00 -0.07
CA PRO A 173 -3.81 -33.60 0.28
C PRO A 173 -2.57 -33.04 0.98
N ALA A 174 -1.89 -33.79 1.82
CA ALA A 174 -0.67 -33.36 2.51
C ALA A 174 0.50 -33.19 1.52
N ILE A 175 0.67 -34.11 0.57
CA ILE A 175 1.67 -33.99 -0.50
C ILE A 175 1.45 -32.69 -1.28
N GLY A 176 0.21 -32.38 -1.68
CA GLY A 176 -0.09 -31.14 -2.40
C GLY A 176 0.24 -29.86 -1.62
N VAL A 177 0.12 -29.88 -0.28
CA VAL A 177 0.55 -28.75 0.56
C VAL A 177 2.08 -28.69 0.63
N LEU A 178 2.75 -29.82 0.82
CA LEU A 178 4.23 -29.88 0.89
C LEU A 178 4.87 -29.44 -0.41
N ASP A 179 4.30 -29.81 -1.56
CA ASP A 179 4.78 -29.40 -2.87
C ASP A 179 4.71 -27.87 -3.05
N ARG A 180 3.59 -27.24 -2.60
CA ARG A 180 3.44 -25.77 -2.60
C ARG A 180 4.48 -25.11 -1.70
N LEU A 181 4.68 -25.63 -0.49
CA LEU A 181 5.69 -25.11 0.44
C LEU A 181 7.11 -25.25 -0.12
N SER A 182 7.41 -26.36 -0.77
CA SER A 182 8.73 -26.62 -1.40
C SER A 182 9.00 -25.73 -2.62
N GLY A 183 7.94 -25.28 -3.31
CA GLY A 183 8.03 -24.36 -4.45
C GLY A 183 8.54 -22.96 -4.06
N GLY A 184 8.41 -22.57 -2.79
CA GLY A 184 8.93 -21.31 -2.27
C GLY A 184 8.28 -20.04 -2.83
N ASP A 185 7.14 -20.17 -3.54
CA ASP A 185 6.35 -19.01 -3.99
C ASP A 185 5.54 -18.46 -2.84
N SER A 186 5.96 -17.31 -2.32
CA SER A 186 5.30 -16.66 -1.18
C SER A 186 3.87 -16.26 -1.48
N SER A 187 3.51 -15.87 -2.72
CA SER A 187 2.14 -15.56 -3.10
C SER A 187 1.24 -16.79 -3.01
N ASP A 188 1.73 -17.93 -3.48
CA ASP A 188 1.00 -19.21 -3.43
C ASP A 188 0.83 -19.67 -1.98
N ILE A 189 1.86 -19.52 -1.15
CA ILE A 189 1.80 -19.87 0.28
C ILE A 189 0.89 -18.91 1.06
N MET A 190 0.93 -17.60 0.77
CA MET A 190 -0.01 -16.63 1.32
C MET A 190 -1.47 -17.00 0.98
N GLU A 191 -1.74 -17.46 -0.24
CA GLU A 191 -3.07 -17.91 -0.64
C GLU A 191 -3.46 -19.18 0.12
N LEU A 192 -2.54 -20.14 0.24
CA LEU A 192 -2.75 -21.37 1.01
C LEU A 192 -3.14 -21.04 2.47
N VAL A 193 -2.33 -20.22 3.15
CA VAL A 193 -2.60 -19.80 4.53
C VAL A 193 -3.90 -19.00 4.62
N GLY A 194 -4.11 -18.04 3.71
CA GLY A 194 -5.30 -17.20 3.64
C GLY A 194 -6.61 -17.96 3.36
N SER A 195 -6.51 -19.20 2.84
CA SER A 195 -7.68 -20.09 2.66
C SER A 195 -8.23 -20.63 4.00
N ARG A 196 -7.45 -20.56 5.08
CA ARG A 196 -7.76 -21.11 6.41
C ARG A 196 -7.72 -20.08 7.52
N HIS A 197 -6.89 -19.07 7.37
CA HIS A 197 -6.62 -18.04 8.38
C HIS A 197 -6.92 -16.64 7.84
N ALA A 198 -7.07 -15.68 8.76
CA ALA A 198 -7.17 -14.28 8.37
C ALA A 198 -5.88 -13.84 7.65
N ARG A 199 -6.01 -12.91 6.70
CA ARG A 199 -4.86 -12.38 5.93
C ARG A 199 -3.80 -11.69 6.79
N SER A 200 -4.13 -11.35 8.04
CA SER A 200 -3.20 -10.82 9.05
C SER A 200 -2.62 -11.90 9.97
N HIS A 201 -2.77 -13.19 9.64
CA HIS A 201 -2.22 -14.26 10.47
C HIS A 201 -0.69 -14.24 10.45
N PRO A 202 0.02 -14.52 11.57
CA PRO A 202 1.48 -14.57 11.60
C PRO A 202 2.09 -15.43 10.50
N LEU A 203 1.52 -16.59 10.20
CA LEU A 203 1.98 -17.43 9.09
C LEU A 203 1.96 -16.74 7.72
N VAL A 204 1.07 -15.75 7.50
CA VAL A 204 1.11 -14.93 6.28
C VAL A 204 2.31 -13.99 6.32
N LEU A 205 2.58 -13.37 7.47
CA LEU A 205 3.76 -12.50 7.64
C LEU A 205 5.06 -13.31 7.50
N GLY A 206 5.10 -14.52 8.07
CA GLY A 206 6.24 -15.43 8.02
C GLY A 206 6.64 -15.86 6.59
N THR A 207 5.72 -15.76 5.60
CA THR A 207 6.08 -16.01 4.19
C THR A 207 7.12 -15.03 3.66
N ALA A 208 7.32 -13.89 4.34
CA ALA A 208 8.42 -12.99 4.06
C ALA A 208 9.79 -13.72 4.12
N GLY A 209 9.96 -14.71 4.98
CA GLY A 209 11.18 -15.51 5.06
C GLY A 209 11.58 -16.26 3.79
N PHE A 210 10.72 -16.33 2.77
CA PHE A 210 11.07 -16.86 1.45
C PHE A 210 11.76 -15.86 0.53
N HIS A 211 11.85 -14.61 0.94
CA HIS A 211 12.51 -13.52 0.21
C HIS A 211 13.87 -13.20 0.82
N GLN A 212 14.77 -12.75 -0.03
CA GLN A 212 16.02 -12.13 0.43
C GLN A 212 15.75 -10.67 0.82
N PRO A 213 16.61 -10.06 1.64
CA PRO A 213 16.43 -8.67 2.03
C PRO A 213 16.31 -7.68 0.85
N ASP A 214 17.02 -7.93 -0.24
CA ASP A 214 16.99 -7.12 -1.47
C ASP A 214 15.76 -7.33 -2.35
N ASP A 215 14.95 -8.35 -2.07
CA ASP A 215 13.65 -8.55 -2.73
C ASP A 215 12.56 -7.60 -2.19
N TYR A 216 12.74 -7.03 -0.99
CA TYR A 216 11.72 -6.18 -0.37
C TYR A 216 11.67 -4.80 -0.98
N VAL A 217 10.47 -4.40 -1.41
CA VAL A 217 10.17 -3.06 -1.90
C VAL A 217 9.16 -2.40 -0.96
N PHE A 218 9.63 -1.43 -0.18
CA PHE A 218 8.79 -0.60 0.68
C PHE A 218 8.25 0.55 -0.15
N LEU A 219 6.93 0.74 -0.18
CA LEU A 219 6.28 1.76 -1.00
C LEU A 219 5.38 2.63 -0.14
N ASP A 220 5.50 3.93 -0.34
CA ASP A 220 4.61 4.97 0.12
C ASP A 220 4.47 6.05 -0.94
N ILE A 221 3.27 6.62 -1.16
CA ILE A 221 3.02 7.64 -2.18
C ILE A 221 2.35 8.87 -1.61
N GLU A 222 2.73 10.04 -2.17
CA GLU A 222 2.03 11.29 -1.93
C GLU A 222 1.28 11.74 -3.19
N THR A 223 0.09 12.31 -3.01
CA THR A 223 -0.79 12.65 -4.12
C THR A 223 -1.31 14.09 -4.03
N MET A 224 -1.70 14.68 -5.15
CA MET A 224 -2.37 15.99 -5.17
C MET A 224 -3.82 15.96 -4.64
N GLY A 225 -4.21 14.91 -3.97
CA GLY A 225 -5.56 14.71 -3.43
C GLY A 225 -6.14 13.36 -3.80
N LEU A 226 -7.42 13.18 -3.53
CA LEU A 226 -8.09 11.90 -3.75
C LEU A 226 -8.58 11.80 -5.19
N PHE A 227 -8.56 10.57 -5.73
CA PHE A 227 -9.17 10.17 -7.00
C PHE A 227 -8.66 10.90 -8.26
N SER A 228 -8.00 10.15 -9.12
CA SER A 228 -7.56 10.59 -10.46
C SER A 228 -6.68 11.86 -10.48
N ARG A 229 -6.10 12.22 -9.34
CA ARG A 229 -5.10 13.30 -9.25
C ARG A 229 -3.70 12.70 -9.44
N PRO A 230 -2.72 13.50 -9.88
CA PRO A 230 -1.34 13.04 -10.00
C PRO A 230 -0.76 12.53 -8.68
N ILE A 231 0.10 11.51 -8.79
CA ILE A 231 1.01 11.13 -7.71
C ILE A 231 2.21 12.06 -7.81
N ILE A 232 2.49 12.80 -6.76
CA ILE A 232 3.53 13.83 -6.74
C ILE A 232 4.87 13.36 -6.22
N LEU A 233 4.86 12.28 -5.43
CA LEU A 233 6.06 11.71 -4.85
C LEU A 233 5.87 10.20 -4.66
N PHE A 234 6.84 9.43 -5.13
CA PHE A 234 6.91 7.99 -4.89
C PHE A 234 8.10 7.72 -3.97
N GLY A 235 7.85 7.25 -2.77
CA GLY A 235 8.86 6.79 -1.85
C GLY A 235 9.09 5.29 -2.00
N ILE A 236 10.28 4.90 -2.46
CA ILE A 236 10.69 3.51 -2.63
C ILE A 236 11.85 3.22 -1.69
N GLY A 237 11.65 2.28 -0.77
CA GLY A 237 12.70 1.76 0.09
C GLY A 237 13.17 0.39 -0.40
N MET A 238 14.49 0.20 -0.48
CA MET A 238 15.12 -1.09 -0.77
C MET A 238 16.27 -1.35 0.18
N ILE A 239 16.55 -2.60 0.48
CA ILE A 239 17.68 -2.96 1.34
C ILE A 239 18.91 -3.19 0.50
N GLU A 240 19.90 -2.35 0.68
CA GLU A 240 21.19 -2.42 -0.02
C GLU A 240 22.33 -2.41 1.00
N SER A 241 23.17 -3.43 0.97
CA SER A 241 24.34 -3.51 1.86
C SER A 241 24.01 -3.30 3.35
N ARG A 242 22.91 -3.88 3.83
CA ARG A 242 22.37 -3.79 5.21
C ARG A 242 21.84 -2.41 5.61
N ASN A 243 21.64 -1.50 4.66
CA ASN A 243 20.99 -0.23 4.87
C ASN A 243 19.69 -0.18 4.07
N LEU A 244 18.74 0.59 4.56
CA LEU A 244 17.59 0.99 3.76
C LEU A 244 18.01 2.17 2.88
N THR A 245 18.03 1.97 1.58
CA THR A 245 18.15 3.05 0.60
C THR A 245 16.74 3.51 0.24
N VAL A 246 16.39 4.75 0.54
CA VAL A 246 15.12 5.37 0.17
C VAL A 246 15.36 6.22 -1.07
N ARG A 247 14.64 5.91 -2.15
CA ARG A 247 14.59 6.69 -3.40
C ARG A 247 13.24 7.34 -3.51
N GLN A 248 13.24 8.65 -3.60
CA GLN A 248 12.05 9.47 -3.71
C GLN A 248 11.98 10.07 -5.11
N TYR A 249 11.02 9.63 -5.93
CA TYR A 249 10.78 10.14 -7.27
C TYR A 249 9.78 11.28 -7.17
N LEU A 250 10.31 12.51 -7.21
CA LEU A 250 9.53 13.75 -7.12
C LEU A 250 9.20 14.25 -8.52
N ILE A 251 7.94 14.61 -8.75
CA ILE A 251 7.57 15.37 -9.94
C ILE A 251 7.67 16.87 -9.61
N ARG A 252 8.36 17.61 -10.48
CA ARG A 252 8.52 19.08 -10.38
C ARG A 252 7.41 19.80 -11.13
N ASP A 253 6.80 19.10 -12.07
CA ASP A 253 5.60 19.47 -12.80
C ASP A 253 4.75 18.22 -13.07
N ILE A 254 3.45 18.42 -13.31
CA ILE A 254 2.49 17.30 -13.50
C ILE A 254 2.87 16.42 -14.70
N GLU A 255 3.53 17.01 -15.72
CA GLU A 255 3.98 16.31 -16.93
C GLU A 255 5.05 15.24 -16.64
N GLU A 256 5.77 15.34 -15.52
CA GLU A 256 6.80 14.39 -15.11
C GLU A 256 6.23 13.10 -14.48
N GLU A 257 4.91 13.04 -14.19
CA GLU A 257 4.31 11.89 -13.51
C GLU A 257 4.54 10.58 -14.25
N GLN A 258 4.47 10.57 -15.59
CA GLN A 258 4.70 9.35 -16.36
C GLN A 258 6.10 8.79 -16.15
N ALA A 259 7.10 9.67 -16.17
CA ALA A 259 8.50 9.28 -15.96
C ALA A 259 8.73 8.75 -14.54
N ALA A 260 8.20 9.44 -13.53
CA ALA A 260 8.29 9.01 -12.13
C ALA A 260 7.56 7.69 -11.88
N LEU A 261 6.40 7.50 -12.49
CA LEU A 261 5.61 6.27 -12.42
C LEU A 261 6.37 5.05 -12.97
N VAL A 262 7.00 5.20 -14.16
CA VAL A 262 7.84 4.15 -14.75
C VAL A 262 9.01 3.85 -13.83
N ALA A 263 9.76 4.86 -13.40
CA ALA A 263 10.93 4.70 -12.55
C ALA A 263 10.60 4.01 -11.20
N ALA A 264 9.47 4.34 -10.60
CA ALA A 264 9.00 3.70 -9.37
C ALA A 264 8.56 2.25 -9.62
N CYS A 265 7.84 1.99 -10.71
CA CYS A 265 7.36 0.64 -11.05
C CYS A 265 8.48 -0.31 -11.45
N ASP A 266 9.62 0.17 -11.95
CA ASP A 266 10.77 -0.67 -12.29
C ASP A 266 11.29 -1.46 -11.07
N HIS A 267 11.16 -0.90 -9.85
CA HIS A 267 11.52 -1.62 -8.63
C HIS A 267 10.59 -2.81 -8.34
N LEU A 268 9.37 -2.80 -8.88
CA LEU A 268 8.40 -3.89 -8.75
C LEU A 268 8.53 -4.94 -9.86
N ALA A 269 9.42 -4.73 -10.83
CA ALA A 269 9.68 -5.63 -11.95
C ALA A 269 10.86 -6.60 -11.72
N GLY A 270 11.42 -6.66 -10.51
CA GLY A 270 12.50 -7.56 -10.12
C GLY A 270 12.14 -9.05 -10.29
N GLU A 271 13.09 -9.94 -10.08
CA GLU A 271 12.84 -11.39 -10.23
C GLU A 271 11.85 -11.93 -9.18
N ARG A 272 11.94 -11.46 -7.93
CA ARG A 272 11.12 -11.94 -6.81
C ARG A 272 10.69 -10.81 -5.88
N PRO A 273 10.16 -9.69 -6.38
CA PRO A 273 9.84 -8.56 -5.54
C PRO A 273 8.71 -8.88 -4.55
N ALA A 274 8.87 -8.44 -3.33
CA ALA A 274 7.85 -8.48 -2.29
C ALA A 274 7.47 -7.06 -1.89
N LEU A 275 6.24 -6.68 -2.14
CA LEU A 275 5.75 -5.33 -1.84
C LEU A 275 5.35 -5.21 -0.37
N ILE A 276 5.88 -4.21 0.31
CA ILE A 276 5.53 -3.86 1.69
C ILE A 276 4.93 -2.45 1.71
N THR A 277 3.77 -2.29 2.34
CA THR A 277 3.10 -1.01 2.47
C THR A 277 2.46 -0.84 3.84
N PHE A 278 2.02 0.37 4.16
CA PHE A 278 1.15 0.65 5.30
C PHE A 278 -0.21 1.12 4.82
N ASN A 279 -1.25 0.28 4.91
CA ASN A 279 -2.59 0.51 4.35
C ASN A 279 -2.63 0.57 2.80
N GLY A 280 -1.57 0.13 2.14
CA GLY A 280 -1.43 0.27 0.70
C GLY A 280 -2.37 -0.61 -0.12
N LYS A 281 -2.92 -1.70 0.45
CA LYS A 281 -3.99 -2.47 -0.20
C LYS A 281 -5.24 -1.65 -0.43
N SER A 282 -5.45 -0.65 0.40
CA SER A 282 -6.62 0.22 0.34
C SER A 282 -6.34 1.54 -0.35
N PHE A 283 -5.10 1.99 -0.42
CA PHE A 283 -4.73 3.30 -0.97
C PHE A 283 -3.66 3.22 -2.07
N ASP A 284 -2.41 2.99 -1.72
CA ASP A 284 -1.26 3.13 -2.63
C ASP A 284 -1.40 2.27 -3.88
N LEU A 285 -1.70 0.98 -3.71
CA LEU A 285 -1.76 0.07 -4.83
C LEU A 285 -2.94 0.32 -5.78
N PRO A 286 -4.19 0.51 -5.31
CA PRO A 286 -5.29 0.93 -6.18
C PRO A 286 -5.03 2.26 -6.87
N TYR A 287 -4.40 3.22 -6.16
CA TYR A 287 -4.08 4.52 -6.71
C TYR A 287 -3.03 4.41 -7.82
N LEU A 288 -1.95 3.67 -7.57
CA LEU A 288 -0.93 3.36 -8.56
C LEU A 288 -1.53 2.69 -9.81
N GLN A 289 -2.40 1.70 -9.62
CA GLN A 289 -3.10 1.01 -10.71
C GLN A 289 -4.00 1.94 -11.51
N ASP A 290 -4.70 2.87 -10.86
CA ASP A 290 -5.53 3.88 -11.52
C ASP A 290 -4.66 4.82 -12.39
N ARG A 291 -3.51 5.27 -11.88
CA ARG A 291 -2.60 6.12 -12.65
C ARG A 291 -1.94 5.38 -13.82
N LEU A 292 -1.53 4.13 -13.61
CA LEU A 292 -1.05 3.28 -14.71
C LEU A 292 -2.11 3.12 -15.81
N ALA A 293 -3.35 2.83 -15.41
CA ALA A 293 -4.46 2.70 -16.35
C ALA A 293 -4.77 4.01 -17.09
N TYR A 294 -4.68 5.16 -16.38
CA TYR A 294 -4.88 6.48 -16.98
C TYR A 294 -3.89 6.74 -18.13
N TYR A 295 -2.63 6.32 -17.99
CA TYR A 295 -1.60 6.45 -19.00
C TYR A 295 -1.52 5.29 -19.98
N GLY A 296 -2.44 4.32 -19.89
CA GLY A 296 -2.43 3.13 -20.76
C GLY A 296 -1.25 2.20 -20.52
N MET A 297 -0.66 2.23 -19.32
CA MET A 297 0.44 1.37 -18.92
C MET A 297 -0.10 0.06 -18.31
N ALA A 298 0.63 -1.04 -18.55
CA ALA A 298 0.26 -2.30 -17.92
C ALA A 298 0.55 -2.27 -16.42
N SER A 299 -0.38 -2.76 -15.62
CA SER A 299 -0.11 -3.04 -14.21
C SER A 299 0.80 -4.25 -14.10
N SER A 300 1.76 -4.22 -13.17
CA SER A 300 2.64 -5.36 -12.88
C SER A 300 1.85 -6.60 -12.45
N ALA A 301 2.49 -7.77 -12.56
CA ALA A 301 1.97 -9.05 -12.11
C ALA A 301 1.54 -9.02 -10.63
N ARG A 302 0.76 -10.01 -10.20
CA ARG A 302 0.45 -10.21 -8.77
C ARG A 302 1.73 -10.42 -7.98
N LEU A 303 2.06 -9.45 -7.15
CA LEU A 303 3.20 -9.51 -6.23
C LEU A 303 2.75 -10.01 -4.85
N PRO A 304 3.60 -10.73 -4.12
CA PRO A 304 3.43 -10.91 -2.69
C PRO A 304 3.33 -9.53 -2.04
N HIS A 305 2.24 -9.27 -1.33
CA HIS A 305 1.98 -7.95 -0.77
C HIS A 305 1.68 -8.02 0.72
N PHE A 306 2.59 -7.48 1.51
CA PHE A 306 2.51 -7.37 2.97
C PHE A 306 2.02 -5.97 3.36
N ASP A 307 0.71 -5.82 3.56
CA ASP A 307 0.16 -4.59 4.12
C ASP A 307 0.23 -4.68 5.64
N ILE A 308 1.22 -4.01 6.22
CA ILE A 308 1.56 -4.21 7.64
C ILE A 308 0.55 -3.62 8.60
N LEU A 309 -0.32 -2.69 8.18
CA LEU A 309 -1.39 -2.18 9.03
C LEU A 309 -2.28 -3.31 9.58
N HIS A 310 -2.55 -4.34 8.76
CA HIS A 310 -3.37 -5.46 9.20
C HIS A 310 -2.70 -6.29 10.31
N PHE A 311 -1.38 -6.45 10.25
CA PHE A 311 -0.59 -7.14 11.28
C PHE A 311 -0.44 -6.27 12.53
N CYS A 312 -0.18 -4.97 12.39
CA CYS A 312 -0.19 -4.00 13.49
C CYS A 312 -1.53 -4.01 14.23
N ARG A 313 -2.64 -4.00 13.48
CA ARG A 313 -3.99 -4.08 14.06
C ARG A 313 -4.19 -5.37 14.85
N ARG A 314 -3.76 -6.50 14.32
CA ARG A 314 -3.84 -7.79 15.01
C ARG A 314 -3.03 -7.80 16.30
N ARG A 315 -1.84 -7.17 16.26
CA ARG A 315 -0.88 -7.20 17.36
C ARG A 315 -1.18 -6.20 18.46
N TRP A 316 -1.49 -4.95 18.07
CA TRP A 316 -1.51 -3.81 19.00
C TRP A 316 -2.87 -3.11 19.15
N LYS A 317 -3.94 -3.56 18.46
CA LYS A 317 -5.28 -2.95 18.65
C LYS A 317 -5.70 -3.00 20.12
N GLY A 318 -6.03 -1.83 20.68
CA GLY A 318 -6.39 -1.67 22.09
C GLY A 318 -5.21 -1.60 23.07
N GLN A 319 -3.97 -1.68 22.57
CA GLN A 319 -2.75 -1.51 23.37
C GLN A 319 -2.08 -0.15 23.09
N VAL A 320 -2.32 0.42 21.92
CA VAL A 320 -1.84 1.76 21.52
C VAL A 320 -3.03 2.69 21.31
N PRO A 321 -2.85 4.01 21.47
CA PRO A 321 -3.92 4.99 21.33
C PRO A 321 -4.46 5.11 19.90
N SER A 322 -3.60 4.87 18.90
CA SER A 322 -3.94 4.92 17.48
C SER A 322 -3.08 3.93 16.69
N LEU A 323 -3.63 3.44 15.57
CA LEU A 323 -2.91 2.59 14.61
C LEU A 323 -2.41 3.38 13.39
N ARG A 324 -2.35 4.70 13.46
CA ARG A 324 -1.67 5.54 12.45
C ARG A 324 -0.17 5.28 12.50
N LEU A 325 0.51 5.39 11.37
CA LEU A 325 1.94 5.13 11.29
C LEU A 325 2.73 5.99 12.28
N ALA A 326 2.48 7.30 12.33
CA ALA A 326 3.12 8.21 13.27
C ALA A 326 2.89 7.86 14.75
N ALA A 327 1.70 7.32 15.10
CA ALA A 327 1.45 6.86 16.46
C ALA A 327 2.21 5.58 16.78
N LEU A 328 2.29 4.64 15.83
CA LEU A 328 3.07 3.41 15.99
C LEU A 328 4.57 3.71 16.06
N GLU A 329 5.06 4.69 15.31
CA GLU A 329 6.44 5.18 15.42
C GLU A 329 6.75 5.61 16.87
N GLN A 330 5.90 6.43 17.43
CA GLN A 330 6.11 6.93 18.78
C GLN A 330 6.01 5.83 19.84
N GLU A 331 4.96 5.00 19.77
CA GLU A 331 4.65 4.01 20.81
C GLU A 331 5.49 2.74 20.72
N ILE A 332 5.85 2.32 19.50
CA ILE A 332 6.54 1.04 19.26
C ILE A 332 8.03 1.26 18.95
N LEU A 333 8.35 2.24 18.12
CA LEU A 333 9.74 2.49 17.68
C LEU A 333 10.45 3.58 18.50
N GLY A 334 9.72 4.35 19.32
CA GLY A 334 10.27 5.48 20.08
C GLY A 334 10.68 6.67 19.22
N ILE A 335 10.21 6.73 17.97
CA ILE A 335 10.53 7.79 17.01
C ILE A 335 9.50 8.92 17.14
N ARG A 336 9.97 10.15 17.22
CA ARG A 336 9.12 11.35 17.19
C ARG A 336 9.44 12.17 15.96
N ARG A 337 8.41 12.67 15.31
CA ARG A 337 8.53 13.56 14.15
C ARG A 337 8.54 15.01 14.62
N ASP A 338 9.53 15.77 14.13
CA ASP A 338 9.59 17.21 14.34
C ASP A 338 9.13 17.92 13.06
N ASN A 339 8.22 18.91 13.20
CA ASN A 339 7.71 19.71 12.08
C ASN A 339 7.00 18.93 10.96
N ASP A 340 6.43 17.77 11.28
CA ASP A 340 5.65 16.99 10.33
C ASP A 340 4.39 17.75 9.89
N ILE A 341 3.93 17.48 8.67
CA ILE A 341 2.70 18.03 8.14
C ILE A 341 1.61 16.94 8.11
N PRO A 342 0.36 17.27 8.44
CA PRO A 342 -0.72 16.33 8.20
C PRO A 342 -0.80 15.97 6.72
N GLY A 343 -0.87 14.68 6.37
CA GLY A 343 -0.94 14.22 4.98
C GLY A 343 -2.06 14.88 4.15
N GLN A 344 -3.12 15.36 4.83
CA GLN A 344 -4.19 16.14 4.21
C GLN A 344 -3.73 17.52 3.69
N MET A 345 -2.62 18.04 4.19
CA MET A 345 -2.05 19.33 3.78
C MET A 345 -1.06 19.19 2.62
N VAL A 346 -0.62 17.98 2.30
CA VAL A 346 0.30 17.71 1.20
C VAL A 346 -0.18 18.33 -0.13
N PRO A 347 -1.46 18.20 -0.53
CA PRO A 347 -1.95 18.83 -1.76
C PRO A 347 -1.81 20.35 -1.77
N GLU A 348 -2.07 21.01 -0.65
CA GLU A 348 -1.99 22.47 -0.54
C GLU A 348 -0.54 22.97 -0.59
N PHE A 349 0.37 22.25 0.07
CA PHE A 349 1.81 22.55 0.03
C PHE A 349 2.34 22.40 -1.39
N TYR A 350 2.01 21.31 -2.06
CA TYR A 350 2.45 21.08 -3.44
C TYR A 350 1.83 22.08 -4.43
N ASP A 351 0.54 22.42 -4.31
CA ASP A 351 -0.11 23.45 -5.10
C ASP A 351 0.56 24.83 -4.90
N THR A 352 0.95 25.13 -3.67
CA THR A 352 1.71 26.35 -3.36
C THR A 352 3.06 26.37 -4.07
N TYR A 353 3.78 25.24 -4.08
CA TYR A 353 5.00 25.10 -4.88
C TYR A 353 4.74 25.35 -6.37
N LEU A 354 3.74 24.69 -6.96
CA LEU A 354 3.43 24.86 -8.38
C LEU A 354 3.13 26.31 -8.76
N ARG A 355 2.38 27.03 -7.91
CA ARG A 355 1.99 28.43 -8.16
C ARG A 355 3.13 29.41 -7.95
N THR A 356 3.96 29.20 -6.94
CA THR A 356 5.00 30.17 -6.55
C THR A 356 6.37 29.81 -7.07
N LYS A 357 6.57 28.58 -7.48
CA LYS A 357 7.88 27.95 -7.78
C LYS A 357 8.87 28.06 -6.62
N ASN A 358 8.40 28.35 -5.41
CA ASN A 358 9.19 28.32 -4.18
C ASN A 358 9.29 26.87 -3.68
N CYS A 359 10.50 26.36 -3.52
CA CYS A 359 10.75 24.97 -3.17
C CYS A 359 10.53 24.64 -1.68
N GLY A 360 10.39 25.64 -0.81
CA GLY A 360 10.18 25.46 0.62
C GLY A 360 9.00 24.51 0.97
N PRO A 361 7.83 24.64 0.33
CA PRO A 361 6.72 23.74 0.58
C PRO A 361 6.98 22.25 0.28
N LEU A 362 7.97 21.92 -0.57
CA LEU A 362 8.34 20.54 -0.86
C LEU A 362 9.11 19.88 0.28
N VAL A 363 9.80 20.66 1.12
CA VAL A 363 10.67 20.14 2.18
C VAL A 363 9.91 19.18 3.12
N PRO A 364 8.80 19.60 3.75
CA PRO A 364 8.08 18.71 4.65
C PRO A 364 7.38 17.54 3.92
N ILE A 365 7.01 17.69 2.65
CA ILE A 365 6.44 16.57 1.86
C ILE A 365 7.48 15.48 1.67
N ILE A 366 8.69 15.84 1.29
CA ILE A 366 9.81 14.91 1.08
C ILE A 366 10.22 14.26 2.40
N ASP A 367 10.28 15.04 3.47
CA ASP A 367 10.63 14.54 4.80
C ASP A 367 9.56 13.57 5.33
N HIS A 368 8.28 13.90 5.16
CA HIS A 368 7.14 13.05 5.55
C HIS A 368 7.21 11.68 4.86
N ASN A 369 7.21 11.66 3.54
CA ASN A 369 7.26 10.42 2.76
C ASN A 369 8.53 9.59 3.06
N ARG A 370 9.70 10.24 3.18
CA ARG A 370 10.93 9.55 3.58
C ARG A 370 10.79 8.86 4.93
N GLN A 371 10.23 9.57 5.91
CA GLN A 371 10.02 9.03 7.24
C GLN A 371 9.02 7.87 7.21
N ASP A 372 7.95 7.97 6.42
CA ASP A 372 6.96 6.90 6.28
C ASP A 372 7.60 5.63 5.73
N VAL A 373 8.43 5.72 4.70
CA VAL A 373 9.16 4.56 4.14
C VAL A 373 10.14 3.96 5.17
N VAL A 374 10.87 4.80 5.91
CA VAL A 374 11.81 4.33 6.95
C VAL A 374 11.05 3.61 8.07
N SER A 375 9.98 4.19 8.55
CA SER A 375 9.18 3.63 9.64
C SER A 375 8.43 2.37 9.22
N LEU A 376 7.97 2.33 7.97
CA LEU A 376 7.40 1.14 7.37
C LEU A 376 8.38 -0.04 7.42
N ALA A 377 9.63 0.18 7.03
CA ALA A 377 10.66 -0.85 7.07
C ALA A 377 10.98 -1.29 8.51
N LEU A 378 11.14 -0.34 9.43
CA LEU A 378 11.41 -0.64 10.83
C LEU A 378 10.26 -1.43 11.49
N LEU A 379 8.99 -1.04 11.25
CA LEU A 379 7.83 -1.76 11.76
C LEU A 379 7.70 -3.15 11.16
N PHE A 380 8.01 -3.32 9.87
CA PHE A 380 7.98 -4.63 9.22
C PHE A 380 8.95 -5.60 9.89
N PHE A 381 10.21 -5.21 10.10
CA PHE A 381 11.19 -6.07 10.77
C PHE A 381 10.90 -6.24 12.26
N HIS A 382 10.35 -5.22 12.92
CA HIS A 382 9.92 -5.35 14.31
C HIS A 382 8.81 -6.42 14.46
N LEU A 383 7.79 -6.39 13.60
CA LEU A 383 6.73 -7.40 13.58
C LEU A 383 7.25 -8.81 13.29
N LEU A 384 8.19 -8.95 12.37
CA LEU A 384 8.83 -10.22 12.06
C LEU A 384 9.65 -10.72 13.26
N GLY A 385 10.43 -9.85 13.90
CA GLY A 385 11.20 -10.16 15.07
C GLY A 385 10.36 -10.61 16.26
N GLU A 386 9.23 -9.94 16.51
CA GLU A 386 8.27 -10.37 17.55
C GLU A 386 7.60 -11.72 17.23
N SER A 387 7.41 -12.02 15.94
CA SER A 387 6.72 -13.25 15.53
C SER A 387 7.64 -14.45 15.39
N TYR A 388 8.87 -14.25 14.90
CA TYR A 388 9.77 -15.34 14.50
C TYR A 388 11.20 -15.17 15.02
N GLY A 389 11.48 -14.18 15.86
CA GLY A 389 12.84 -13.83 16.25
C GLY A 389 13.63 -13.15 15.13
N CYS A 390 14.46 -12.19 15.50
CA CYS A 390 15.50 -11.66 14.62
C CYS A 390 16.86 -12.15 15.12
N CYS A 391 17.64 -12.77 14.24
CA CYS A 391 19.04 -13.11 14.51
C CYS A 391 19.95 -11.91 14.33
#